data_446cbcfc0d0fe28e4cec34235fcb0bbb
#
_entry.id   446cbcfc0d0fe28e4cec34235fcb0bbb
#
_cell.length_a   1.000
_cell.length_b   1.000
_cell.length_c   1.000
_cell.angle_alpha   90.00
_cell.angle_beta   90.00
_cell.angle_gamma   90.00
#
_symmetry.space_group_name_H-M   'P 1'
#
loop_
_entity.id
_entity.type
_entity.pdbx_description
1 polymer ?
#
loop_
_entity_poly.entity_id
_entity_poly.type
_entity_poly.pdbx_seq_one_letter_code
_entity_poly.pdbx_strand_id
1 'polypeptide(L)'
;MRPTQGVSFGGRYELLSRIAIGGMGEVWEATDHVIGRTVAIKILKDEYMGDPGFLERFRAEARHAALVNHEGIASVFDYGEENGSAFLVMELVPGEALSTILERDGALSSDKTLDIVAQTASALQAAHAAGLVHRDIKPGNLLITPDGRVKITDFGIARIADQVPLTATGQVMGTVQYLSPEQASGHAASPATDVYSLGIVAYECLAGKRPFTGESQVAIAMAQINEQPPPLPDSVPVPVSNLVMAMIAKKPADRPSSAATVSRAAQALRRGDLNSAAIAVPAIAGGGVADADDATRILTGMGGDDATRILPTTAQLPAGAAVASATATEPDEKQKRKRSPWTWPLIALIALLVLVLGGTLIAMLTNQDDGKPTSSTSTPAKPKPKPSSATPSEPEKELVNVGELALVDRPCEEARQILEDNELVGECVEGNTAAPASDREGWVQSVSDTGNVEVGTTITLTTYKAAVSIPTPSSAPTLSGTPTTGATVTLNWTNFECPSGVPALSAYEVTITNATFDDGSTTRNFGRSAGAPPALNAQITVTGLPNATITASYVAYCGNDMASPRSPQMEKQIQAPATPTPPAGEGDGDAEGSAPTG
;
A
#
# COMPACT_ATOMS: atom_id res chain seq x y z
N MET A 1 -10.03 30.53 -6.41
CA MET A 1 -10.61 31.10 -7.66
C MET A 1 -11.23 29.96 -8.47
N ARG A 2 -12.48 30.09 -8.97
CA ARG A 2 -13.03 29.02 -9.83
C ARG A 2 -12.39 29.10 -11.22
N PRO A 3 -11.76 28.03 -11.72
CA PRO A 3 -11.18 28.02 -13.04
C PRO A 3 -12.28 28.13 -14.10
N THR A 4 -12.12 29.07 -15.04
CA THR A 4 -13.02 29.27 -16.18
C THR A 4 -12.20 29.58 -17.43
N GLN A 5 -12.78 29.34 -18.60
CA GLN A 5 -12.13 29.65 -19.87
C GLN A 5 -11.68 31.11 -19.94
N GLY A 6 -10.46 31.34 -20.44
CA GLY A 6 -9.84 32.65 -20.55
C GLY A 6 -9.13 33.14 -19.29
N VAL A 7 -9.22 32.41 -18.16
CA VAL A 7 -8.43 32.73 -16.96
C VAL A 7 -6.99 32.29 -17.17
N SER A 8 -6.04 33.13 -16.74
CA SER A 8 -4.60 32.83 -16.81
C SER A 8 -4.08 32.47 -15.44
N PHE A 9 -3.29 31.39 -15.36
CA PHE A 9 -2.54 30.95 -14.18
C PHE A 9 -1.07 31.24 -14.35
N GLY A 10 -0.44 31.73 -13.26
CA GLY A 10 0.98 32.14 -13.25
C GLY A 10 1.29 33.27 -14.24
N GLY A 11 0.28 34.03 -14.68
CA GLY A 11 0.43 35.03 -15.74
C GLY A 11 0.91 34.46 -17.08
N ARG A 12 0.82 33.14 -17.28
CA ARG A 12 1.45 32.41 -18.40
C ARG A 12 0.52 31.39 -19.06
N TYR A 13 -0.31 30.69 -18.30
CA TYR A 13 -1.10 29.56 -18.79
C TYR A 13 -2.59 29.96 -18.90
N GLU A 14 -3.04 30.28 -20.10
CA GLU A 14 -4.44 30.66 -20.36
C GLU A 14 -5.31 29.40 -20.57
N LEU A 15 -6.37 29.26 -19.78
CA LEU A 15 -7.29 28.11 -19.84
C LEU A 15 -8.16 28.19 -21.11
N LEU A 16 -8.14 27.12 -21.90
CA LEU A 16 -8.93 27.00 -23.14
C LEU A 16 -10.21 26.20 -22.93
N SER A 17 -10.09 24.95 -22.57
CA SER A 17 -11.22 24.03 -22.38
C SER A 17 -10.96 23.10 -21.20
N ARG A 18 -12.04 22.69 -20.51
CA ARG A 18 -11.94 21.76 -19.40
C ARG A 18 -11.94 20.33 -19.93
N ILE A 19 -10.87 19.58 -19.61
CA ILE A 19 -10.68 18.18 -20.01
C ILE A 19 -11.42 17.24 -19.05
N ALA A 20 -11.25 17.44 -17.71
CA ALA A 20 -11.81 16.55 -16.72
C ALA A 20 -12.07 17.27 -15.38
N ILE A 21 -13.02 16.70 -14.60
CA ILE A 21 -13.26 17.05 -13.19
C ILE A 21 -12.98 15.80 -12.35
N GLY A 22 -12.12 15.93 -11.33
CA GLY A 22 -11.81 14.87 -10.41
C GLY A 22 -12.05 15.23 -8.95
N GLY A 23 -11.87 14.26 -8.05
CA GLY A 23 -11.98 14.47 -6.61
C GLY A 23 -11.05 15.58 -6.10
N MET A 24 -9.84 15.67 -6.64
CA MET A 24 -8.77 16.57 -6.20
C MET A 24 -8.71 17.90 -6.96
N GLY A 25 -9.47 18.07 -8.03
CA GLY A 25 -9.42 19.28 -8.84
C GLY A 25 -9.92 19.10 -10.26
N GLU A 26 -9.60 20.07 -11.09
CA GLU A 26 -9.97 20.09 -12.50
C GLU A 26 -8.71 20.04 -13.38
N VAL A 27 -8.81 19.36 -14.52
CA VAL A 27 -7.78 19.34 -15.54
C VAL A 27 -8.30 20.15 -16.74
N TRP A 28 -7.49 21.10 -17.17
CA TRP A 28 -7.79 22.00 -18.28
C TRP A 28 -6.74 21.89 -19.37
N GLU A 29 -7.16 22.04 -20.60
CA GLU A 29 -6.30 22.42 -21.71
C GLU A 29 -5.96 23.90 -21.58
N ALA A 30 -4.68 24.26 -21.75
CA ALA A 30 -4.23 25.64 -21.62
C ALA A 30 -3.15 25.97 -22.65
N THR A 31 -3.03 27.24 -23.00
CA THR A 31 -1.94 27.78 -23.82
C THR A 31 -0.83 28.34 -22.93
N ASP A 32 0.39 27.85 -23.10
CA ASP A 32 1.59 28.47 -22.55
C ASP A 32 2.03 29.63 -23.45
N HIS A 33 1.75 30.86 -23.06
CA HIS A 33 2.06 32.04 -23.85
C HIS A 33 3.56 32.39 -23.96
N VAL A 34 4.40 31.80 -23.10
CA VAL A 34 5.84 32.06 -23.14
C VAL A 34 6.53 31.28 -24.26
N ILE A 35 6.15 30.01 -24.46
CA ILE A 35 6.77 29.15 -25.47
C ILE A 35 5.81 28.75 -26.58
N GLY A 36 4.55 29.21 -26.57
CA GLY A 36 3.59 29.04 -27.64
C GLY A 36 3.13 27.61 -27.85
N ARG A 37 3.00 26.81 -26.78
CA ARG A 37 2.51 25.41 -26.87
C ARG A 37 1.24 25.19 -26.06
N THR A 38 0.48 24.19 -26.45
CA THR A 38 -0.67 23.71 -25.66
C THR A 38 -0.18 22.73 -24.58
N VAL A 39 -0.73 22.82 -23.37
CA VAL A 39 -0.38 22.02 -22.21
C VAL A 39 -1.66 21.56 -21.50
N ALA A 40 -1.57 20.55 -20.64
CA ALA A 40 -2.59 20.26 -19.66
C ALA A 40 -2.20 20.93 -18.32
N ILE A 41 -3.17 21.55 -17.65
CA ILE A 41 -3.00 22.14 -16.33
C ILE A 41 -4.00 21.53 -15.37
N LYS A 42 -3.51 20.92 -14.30
CA LYS A 42 -4.32 20.37 -13.21
C LYS A 42 -4.37 21.40 -12.09
N ILE A 43 -5.56 21.89 -11.78
CA ILE A 43 -5.80 22.90 -10.74
C ILE A 43 -6.44 22.21 -9.56
N LEU A 44 -5.78 22.26 -8.40
CA LEU A 44 -6.27 21.63 -7.17
C LEU A 44 -7.39 22.45 -6.56
N LYS A 45 -8.31 21.78 -5.86
CA LYS A 45 -9.40 22.44 -5.12
C LYS A 45 -8.84 23.24 -3.95
N ASP A 46 -9.53 24.33 -3.63
CA ASP A 46 -9.15 25.26 -2.56
C ASP A 46 -9.07 24.57 -1.18
N GLU A 47 -9.83 23.49 -0.94
CA GLU A 47 -9.82 22.71 0.30
C GLU A 47 -8.44 22.13 0.69
N TYR A 48 -7.57 21.88 -0.31
CA TYR A 48 -6.22 21.38 -0.06
C TYR A 48 -5.20 22.48 0.28
N MET A 49 -5.58 23.74 0.10
CA MET A 49 -4.70 24.88 0.33
C MET A 49 -4.55 25.25 1.81
N GLY A 50 -5.47 24.77 2.66
CA GLY A 50 -5.44 25.01 4.10
C GLY A 50 -4.39 24.18 4.86
N ASP A 51 -3.79 23.15 4.24
CA ASP A 51 -2.76 22.30 4.85
C ASP A 51 -1.36 22.65 4.33
N PRO A 52 -0.52 23.37 5.12
CA PRO A 52 0.86 23.67 4.74
C PRO A 52 1.70 22.43 4.47
N GLY A 53 1.46 21.33 5.21
CA GLY A 53 2.15 20.06 5.00
C GLY A 53 1.77 19.41 3.67
N PHE A 54 0.53 19.56 3.22
CA PHE A 54 0.11 19.12 1.90
C PHE A 54 0.87 19.87 0.79
N LEU A 55 0.96 21.20 0.88
CA LEU A 55 1.64 22.02 -0.13
C LEU A 55 3.13 21.73 -0.22
N GLU A 56 3.82 21.53 0.91
CA GLU A 56 5.24 21.15 0.89
C GLU A 56 5.44 19.79 0.19
N ARG A 57 4.60 18.80 0.50
CA ARG A 57 4.64 17.49 -0.14
C ARG A 57 4.32 17.59 -1.63
N PHE A 58 3.28 18.34 -2.00
CA PHE A 58 2.93 18.60 -3.40
C PHE A 58 4.12 19.18 -4.18
N ARG A 59 4.79 20.20 -3.63
CA ARG A 59 5.99 20.81 -4.24
C ARG A 59 7.14 19.79 -4.39
N ALA A 60 7.38 18.97 -3.37
CA ALA A 60 8.42 17.95 -3.39
C ALA A 60 8.14 16.90 -4.47
N GLU A 61 6.92 16.37 -4.52
CA GLU A 61 6.52 15.36 -5.50
C GLU A 61 6.46 15.91 -6.93
N ALA A 62 5.97 17.15 -7.13
CA ALA A 62 6.01 17.80 -8.44
C ALA A 62 7.44 17.93 -8.97
N ARG A 63 8.40 18.29 -8.11
CA ARG A 63 9.82 18.32 -8.47
C ARG A 63 10.37 16.94 -8.82
N HIS A 64 10.03 15.91 -8.05
CA HIS A 64 10.47 14.54 -8.34
C HIS A 64 9.85 14.02 -9.64
N ALA A 65 8.55 14.29 -9.88
CA ALA A 65 7.89 13.91 -11.12
C ALA A 65 8.52 14.60 -12.36
N ALA A 66 8.95 15.86 -12.22
CA ALA A 66 9.61 16.60 -13.29
C ALA A 66 11.00 16.04 -13.65
N LEU A 67 11.63 15.23 -12.78
CA LEU A 67 12.91 14.58 -13.07
C LEU A 67 12.75 13.30 -13.89
N VAL A 68 11.56 12.74 -13.95
CA VAL A 68 11.29 11.49 -14.69
C VAL A 68 11.00 11.84 -16.15
N ASN A 69 11.86 11.38 -17.04
CA ASN A 69 11.68 11.53 -18.49
C ASN A 69 11.61 10.16 -19.15
N HIS A 70 10.42 9.77 -19.60
CA HIS A 70 10.18 8.51 -20.29
C HIS A 70 9.00 8.68 -21.27
N GLU A 71 9.08 8.08 -22.46
CA GLU A 71 8.04 8.23 -23.50
C GLU A 71 6.65 7.76 -23.06
N GLY A 72 6.57 6.79 -22.14
CA GLY A 72 5.33 6.28 -21.55
C GLY A 72 4.85 7.07 -20.32
N ILE A 73 5.41 8.24 -20.03
CA ILE A 73 5.01 9.11 -18.92
C ILE A 73 4.69 10.50 -19.47
N ALA A 74 3.57 11.10 -19.05
CA ALA A 74 3.27 12.48 -19.34
C ALA A 74 4.24 13.39 -18.58
N SER A 75 5.03 14.17 -19.31
CA SER A 75 6.08 15.04 -18.73
C SER A 75 5.45 16.14 -17.87
N VAL A 76 6.00 16.38 -16.68
CA VAL A 76 5.66 17.54 -15.86
C VAL A 76 6.55 18.70 -16.28
N PHE A 77 5.96 19.86 -16.59
CA PHE A 77 6.65 21.02 -17.13
C PHE A 77 6.85 22.13 -16.10
N ASP A 78 5.86 22.32 -15.23
CA ASP A 78 5.85 23.42 -14.26
C ASP A 78 4.85 23.14 -13.13
N TYR A 79 4.97 23.87 -12.04
CA TYR A 79 3.97 23.91 -10.98
C TYR A 79 3.94 25.30 -10.37
N GLY A 80 2.82 25.68 -9.77
CA GLY A 80 2.71 26.98 -9.12
C GLY A 80 1.54 27.04 -8.15
N GLU A 81 1.49 28.18 -7.48
CA GLU A 81 0.42 28.51 -6.53
C GLU A 81 -0.02 29.94 -6.85
N GLU A 82 -1.31 30.13 -7.02
CA GLU A 82 -1.88 31.45 -7.31
C GLU A 82 -3.32 31.53 -6.80
N ASN A 83 -3.65 32.67 -6.18
CA ASN A 83 -5.00 33.00 -5.69
C ASN A 83 -5.63 31.91 -4.80
N GLY A 84 -4.83 31.25 -3.96
CA GLY A 84 -5.28 30.19 -3.08
C GLY A 84 -5.55 28.85 -3.76
N SER A 85 -5.01 28.62 -4.96
CA SER A 85 -5.04 27.33 -5.67
C SER A 85 -3.64 26.92 -6.07
N ALA A 86 -3.31 25.64 -5.93
CA ALA A 86 -2.08 25.06 -6.49
C ALA A 86 -2.40 24.45 -7.86
N PHE A 87 -1.43 24.51 -8.77
CA PHE A 87 -1.57 23.94 -10.10
C PHE A 87 -0.30 23.22 -10.56
N LEU A 88 -0.51 22.20 -11.41
CA LEU A 88 0.54 21.42 -12.06
C LEU A 88 0.38 21.52 -13.57
N VAL A 89 1.43 21.88 -14.27
CA VAL A 89 1.46 21.97 -15.75
C VAL A 89 2.16 20.76 -16.30
N MET A 90 1.52 20.06 -17.22
CA MET A 90 2.02 18.82 -17.78
C MET A 90 1.76 18.69 -19.27
N GLU A 91 2.32 17.68 -19.88
CA GLU A 91 2.10 17.32 -21.27
C GLU A 91 0.59 17.09 -21.53
N LEU A 92 0.06 17.78 -22.54
CA LEU A 92 -1.25 17.44 -23.08
C LEU A 92 -1.09 16.21 -23.98
N VAL A 93 -1.54 15.06 -23.48
CA VAL A 93 -1.45 13.78 -24.20
C VAL A 93 -2.63 13.66 -25.18
N PRO A 94 -2.39 13.57 -26.49
CA PRO A 94 -3.45 13.32 -27.46
C PRO A 94 -3.86 11.84 -27.37
N GLY A 95 -4.89 11.52 -26.62
CA GLY A 95 -5.30 10.13 -26.42
C GLY A 95 -6.61 10.00 -25.68
N GLU A 96 -7.08 8.77 -25.58
CA GLU A 96 -8.29 8.38 -24.87
C GLU A 96 -7.90 7.61 -23.59
N ALA A 97 -8.58 7.88 -22.48
CA ALA A 97 -8.35 7.11 -21.26
C ALA A 97 -8.73 5.64 -21.44
N LEU A 98 -7.94 4.73 -20.91
CA LEU A 98 -8.25 3.30 -20.95
C LEU A 98 -9.61 2.98 -20.30
N SER A 99 -10.06 3.77 -19.32
CA SER A 99 -11.40 3.65 -18.75
C SER A 99 -12.50 3.85 -19.80
N THR A 100 -12.38 4.86 -20.66
CA THR A 100 -13.34 5.12 -21.74
C THR A 100 -13.33 4.00 -22.79
N ILE A 101 -12.14 3.45 -23.09
CA ILE A 101 -12.00 2.30 -23.97
C ILE A 101 -12.72 1.07 -23.38
N LEU A 102 -12.53 0.81 -22.07
CA LEU A 102 -13.18 -0.31 -21.38
C LEU A 102 -14.69 -0.14 -21.27
N GLU A 103 -15.17 1.08 -21.05
CA GLU A 103 -16.62 1.39 -21.05
C GLU A 103 -17.26 1.14 -22.42
N ARG A 104 -16.55 1.45 -23.52
CA ARG A 104 -17.03 1.27 -24.88
C ARG A 104 -16.89 -0.18 -25.37
N ASP A 105 -15.72 -0.79 -25.17
CA ASP A 105 -15.34 -2.06 -25.79
C ASP A 105 -15.55 -3.27 -24.87
N GLY A 106 -15.71 -3.04 -23.55
CA GLY A 106 -15.77 -4.08 -22.53
C GLY A 106 -14.41 -4.77 -22.34
N ALA A 107 -14.36 -6.09 -22.52
CA ALA A 107 -13.12 -6.84 -22.44
C ALA A 107 -12.23 -6.66 -23.68
N LEU A 108 -10.92 -6.58 -23.44
CA LEU A 108 -9.90 -6.48 -24.49
C LEU A 108 -9.28 -7.85 -24.78
N SER A 109 -8.67 -7.99 -25.97
CA SER A 109 -7.88 -9.19 -26.30
C SER A 109 -6.64 -9.32 -25.40
N SER A 110 -6.17 -10.55 -25.23
CA SER A 110 -4.94 -10.83 -24.47
C SER A 110 -3.73 -10.10 -25.04
N ASP A 111 -3.60 -10.00 -26.37
CA ASP A 111 -2.49 -9.29 -27.01
C ASP A 111 -2.52 -7.79 -26.69
N LYS A 112 -3.69 -7.13 -26.83
CA LYS A 112 -3.85 -5.70 -26.52
C LYS A 112 -3.62 -5.43 -25.04
N THR A 113 -4.11 -6.29 -24.15
CA THR A 113 -3.89 -6.18 -22.70
C THR A 113 -2.41 -6.33 -22.35
N LEU A 114 -1.73 -7.32 -22.89
CA LEU A 114 -0.29 -7.52 -22.67
C LEU A 114 0.55 -6.37 -23.23
N ASP A 115 0.13 -5.75 -24.34
CA ASP A 115 0.78 -4.55 -24.87
C ASP A 115 0.69 -3.39 -23.91
N ILE A 116 -0.51 -3.10 -23.40
CA ILE A 116 -0.75 -2.07 -22.39
C ILE A 116 0.07 -2.34 -21.13
N VAL A 117 0.03 -3.58 -20.63
CA VAL A 117 0.81 -3.99 -19.44
C VAL A 117 2.31 -3.80 -19.66
N ALA A 118 2.84 -4.23 -20.81
CA ALA A 118 4.27 -4.14 -21.12
C ALA A 118 4.76 -2.69 -21.15
N GLN A 119 4.01 -1.81 -21.83
CA GLN A 119 4.34 -0.38 -21.94
C GLN A 119 4.22 0.33 -20.58
N THR A 120 3.10 0.12 -19.87
CA THR A 120 2.88 0.71 -18.54
C THR A 120 3.95 0.27 -17.55
N ALA A 121 4.28 -1.03 -17.51
CA ALA A 121 5.29 -1.56 -16.62
C ALA A 121 6.71 -1.03 -16.95
N SER A 122 7.02 -0.80 -18.24
CA SER A 122 8.28 -0.14 -18.63
C SER A 122 8.37 1.30 -18.11
N ALA A 123 7.27 2.05 -18.24
CA ALA A 123 7.18 3.42 -17.75
C ALA A 123 7.26 3.48 -16.22
N LEU A 124 6.56 2.59 -15.52
CA LEU A 124 6.64 2.47 -14.05
C LEU A 124 8.06 2.15 -13.59
N GLN A 125 8.78 1.26 -14.30
CA GLN A 125 10.16 0.97 -13.95
C GLN A 125 11.08 2.19 -14.04
N ALA A 126 10.87 3.07 -15.01
CA ALA A 126 11.63 4.32 -15.10
C ALA A 126 11.34 5.26 -13.92
N ALA A 127 10.08 5.36 -13.50
CA ALA A 127 9.69 6.13 -12.31
C ALA A 127 10.29 5.52 -11.03
N HIS A 128 10.18 4.19 -10.85
CA HIS A 128 10.72 3.48 -9.70
C HIS A 128 12.25 3.62 -9.58
N ALA A 129 12.97 3.61 -10.70
CA ALA A 129 14.41 3.84 -10.73
C ALA A 129 14.79 5.26 -10.28
N ALA A 130 13.89 6.22 -10.45
CA ALA A 130 14.04 7.59 -9.93
C ALA A 130 13.51 7.76 -8.49
N GLY A 131 13.11 6.66 -7.82
CA GLY A 131 12.55 6.69 -6.46
C GLY A 131 11.08 7.14 -6.38
N LEU A 132 10.39 7.23 -7.52
CA LEU A 132 9.00 7.69 -7.59
C LEU A 132 8.05 6.50 -7.77
N VAL A 133 7.14 6.30 -6.80
CA VAL A 133 6.05 5.31 -6.86
C VAL A 133 4.78 6.05 -7.27
N HIS A 134 4.01 5.49 -8.21
CA HIS A 134 2.82 6.16 -8.76
C HIS A 134 1.64 6.17 -7.79
N ARG A 135 1.39 5.07 -7.06
CA ARG A 135 0.37 4.90 -6.00
C ARG A 135 -1.10 4.94 -6.44
N ASP A 136 -1.41 5.35 -7.67
CA ASP A 136 -2.78 5.48 -8.20
C ASP A 136 -2.90 4.97 -9.65
N ILE A 137 -2.33 3.80 -9.95
CA ILE A 137 -2.50 3.16 -11.26
C ILE A 137 -3.94 2.67 -11.39
N LYS A 138 -4.63 3.21 -12.40
CA LYS A 138 -6.01 2.89 -12.77
C LYS A 138 -6.26 3.21 -14.24
N PRO A 139 -7.31 2.66 -14.88
CA PRO A 139 -7.59 2.90 -16.31
C PRO A 139 -7.73 4.39 -16.67
N GLY A 140 -8.25 5.21 -15.76
CA GLY A 140 -8.40 6.66 -16.00
C GLY A 140 -7.07 7.42 -16.09
N ASN A 141 -5.98 6.87 -15.53
CA ASN A 141 -4.64 7.47 -15.54
C ASN A 141 -3.73 6.88 -16.62
N LEU A 142 -4.25 5.99 -17.47
CA LEU A 142 -3.54 5.39 -18.60
C LEU A 142 -4.17 5.91 -19.90
N LEU A 143 -3.49 6.84 -20.57
CA LEU A 143 -3.95 7.40 -21.83
C LEU A 143 -3.38 6.58 -22.99
N ILE A 144 -4.26 6.17 -23.90
CA ILE A 144 -3.89 5.44 -25.12
C ILE A 144 -3.91 6.41 -26.27
N THR A 145 -2.75 6.67 -26.85
CA THR A 145 -2.61 7.57 -27.98
C THR A 145 -3.12 6.92 -29.28
N PRO A 146 -3.45 7.69 -30.34
CA PRO A 146 -3.95 7.13 -31.60
C PRO A 146 -2.99 6.14 -32.27
N ASP A 147 -1.69 6.23 -32.01
CA ASP A 147 -0.66 5.29 -32.49
C ASP A 147 -0.46 4.08 -31.56
N GLY A 148 -1.31 3.93 -30.52
CA GLY A 148 -1.34 2.78 -29.61
C GLY A 148 -0.32 2.83 -28.49
N ARG A 149 0.35 3.95 -28.27
CA ARG A 149 1.25 4.11 -27.12
C ARG A 149 0.48 4.39 -25.85
N VAL A 150 0.99 3.89 -24.73
CA VAL A 150 0.46 4.16 -23.40
C VAL A 150 1.24 5.29 -22.76
N LYS A 151 0.53 6.28 -22.23
CA LYS A 151 1.10 7.32 -21.38
C LYS A 151 0.45 7.33 -20.01
N ILE A 152 1.26 7.22 -18.96
CA ILE A 152 0.84 7.35 -17.57
C ILE A 152 0.71 8.83 -17.25
N THR A 153 -0.40 9.22 -16.64
CA THR A 153 -0.68 10.57 -16.14
C THR A 153 -0.95 10.54 -14.64
N ASP A 154 -0.97 11.70 -14.01
CA ASP A 154 -1.41 11.87 -12.62
C ASP A 154 -0.62 10.98 -11.62
N PHE A 155 0.72 11.03 -11.67
CA PHE A 155 1.52 10.51 -10.55
C PHE A 155 0.96 11.05 -9.25
N GLY A 156 0.82 10.18 -8.24
CA GLY A 156 0.03 10.41 -7.04
C GLY A 156 0.44 11.58 -6.15
N ILE A 157 0.79 12.72 -6.78
CA ILE A 157 1.27 13.97 -6.20
C ILE A 157 0.33 14.52 -5.10
N ALA A 158 -0.94 14.11 -5.12
CA ALA A 158 -1.93 14.59 -4.18
C ALA A 158 -2.43 13.53 -3.18
N ARG A 159 -2.01 12.25 -3.28
CA ARG A 159 -2.47 11.17 -2.39
C ARG A 159 -1.75 11.07 -1.04
N ILE A 160 -0.88 12.00 -0.74
CA ILE A 160 -0.15 12.02 0.54
C ILE A 160 -1.09 12.36 1.72
N ALA A 161 -2.22 13.02 1.46
CA ALA A 161 -3.25 13.26 2.47
C ALA A 161 -4.10 12.01 2.80
N ASP A 162 -4.11 11.00 1.92
CA ASP A 162 -4.99 9.82 2.03
C ASP A 162 -4.34 8.63 2.77
N GLN A 163 -3.24 8.81 3.49
CA GLN A 163 -2.63 7.76 4.34
C GLN A 163 -3.40 7.55 5.66
N VAL A 164 -4.67 7.99 5.73
CA VAL A 164 -5.54 7.62 6.85
C VAL A 164 -5.99 6.18 6.64
N PRO A 165 -5.70 5.26 7.57
CA PRO A 165 -6.16 3.88 7.47
C PRO A 165 -7.68 3.86 7.31
N LEU A 166 -8.16 3.02 6.40
CA LEU A 166 -9.58 2.78 6.12
C LEU A 166 -10.45 2.57 7.37
N THR A 167 -9.82 2.21 8.49
CA THR A 167 -10.46 1.82 9.74
C THR A 167 -10.75 2.96 10.70
N ALA A 168 -10.14 4.15 10.52
CA ALA A 168 -10.25 5.21 11.53
C ALA A 168 -11.50 6.10 11.36
N THR A 169 -11.97 6.34 10.12
CA THR A 169 -13.10 7.25 9.87
C THR A 169 -14.24 6.65 9.04
N GLY A 170 -14.08 5.44 8.48
CA GLY A 170 -15.09 4.82 7.61
C GLY A 170 -15.31 5.56 6.27
N GLN A 171 -14.65 6.67 6.04
CA GLN A 171 -14.68 7.42 4.78
C GLN A 171 -13.39 7.16 4.01
N VAL A 172 -13.53 6.68 2.80
CA VAL A 172 -12.42 6.50 1.86
C VAL A 172 -12.51 7.60 0.82
N MET A 173 -11.59 8.55 0.86
CA MET A 173 -11.48 9.56 -0.16
C MET A 173 -10.72 8.99 -1.35
N GLY A 174 -11.37 8.79 -2.50
CA GLY A 174 -10.73 8.33 -3.72
C GLY A 174 -11.18 6.95 -4.24
N THR A 175 -10.53 6.47 -5.30
CA THR A 175 -10.86 5.23 -5.99
C THR A 175 -10.20 4.04 -5.29
N VAL A 176 -10.96 3.23 -4.53
CA VAL A 176 -10.45 2.03 -3.81
C VAL A 176 -10.33 0.79 -4.68
N GLN A 177 -10.90 0.81 -5.87
CA GLN A 177 -11.07 -0.35 -6.74
C GLN A 177 -9.76 -0.95 -7.27
N TYR A 178 -8.68 -0.16 -7.26
CA TYR A 178 -7.34 -0.55 -7.72
C TYR A 178 -6.30 -0.47 -6.59
N LEU A 179 -6.76 -0.23 -5.36
CA LEU A 179 -5.92 -0.06 -4.19
C LEU A 179 -5.26 -1.39 -3.81
N SER A 180 -3.97 -1.38 -3.53
CA SER A 180 -3.30 -2.59 -3.08
C SER A 180 -3.66 -2.95 -1.63
N PRO A 181 -3.54 -4.23 -1.23
CA PRO A 181 -3.82 -4.66 0.15
C PRO A 181 -3.04 -3.88 1.20
N GLU A 182 -1.77 -3.58 0.94
CA GLU A 182 -0.92 -2.79 1.84
C GLU A 182 -1.41 -1.35 1.98
N GLN A 183 -1.83 -0.71 0.88
CA GLN A 183 -2.42 0.64 0.95
C GLN A 183 -3.76 0.63 1.70
N ALA A 184 -4.64 -0.35 1.41
CA ALA A 184 -5.90 -0.51 2.11
C ALA A 184 -5.73 -0.74 3.62
N SER A 185 -4.60 -1.32 4.03
CA SER A 185 -4.21 -1.55 5.43
C SER A 185 -3.42 -0.38 6.04
N GLY A 186 -3.21 0.72 5.32
CA GLY A 186 -2.47 1.89 5.81
C GLY A 186 -0.94 1.72 5.85
N HIS A 187 -0.40 0.72 5.15
CA HIS A 187 1.05 0.54 5.04
C HIS A 187 1.62 1.40 3.90
N ALA A 188 2.91 1.71 4.00
CA ALA A 188 3.62 2.50 2.99
C ALA A 188 3.57 1.83 1.61
N ALA A 189 3.32 2.64 0.59
CA ALA A 189 3.37 2.20 -0.80
C ALA A 189 4.82 1.95 -1.25
N SER A 190 5.00 0.94 -2.09
CA SER A 190 6.27 0.54 -2.67
C SER A 190 6.12 0.29 -4.19
N PRO A 191 7.18 0.05 -4.95
CA PRO A 191 7.08 -0.37 -6.35
C PRO A 191 6.13 -1.57 -6.57
N ALA A 192 6.05 -2.50 -5.63
CA ALA A 192 5.13 -3.65 -5.69
C ALA A 192 3.64 -3.23 -5.61
N THR A 193 3.33 -2.07 -5.03
CA THR A 193 2.01 -1.47 -5.02
C THR A 193 1.51 -1.18 -6.44
N ASP A 194 2.35 -0.54 -7.27
CA ASP A 194 2.01 -0.22 -8.65
C ASP A 194 1.87 -1.49 -9.51
N VAL A 195 2.69 -2.52 -9.24
CA VAL A 195 2.56 -3.84 -9.89
C VAL A 195 1.20 -4.46 -9.61
N TYR A 196 0.72 -4.39 -8.35
CA TYR A 196 -0.61 -4.88 -7.98
C TYR A 196 -1.72 -4.12 -8.71
N SER A 197 -1.70 -2.80 -8.63
CA SER A 197 -2.72 -1.95 -9.28
C SER A 197 -2.76 -2.17 -10.80
N LEU A 198 -1.59 -2.31 -11.45
CA LEU A 198 -1.51 -2.69 -12.87
C LEU A 198 -2.06 -4.10 -13.13
N GLY A 199 -1.88 -5.04 -12.19
CA GLY A 199 -2.49 -6.37 -12.25
C GLY A 199 -4.02 -6.32 -12.20
N ILE A 200 -4.61 -5.46 -11.35
CA ILE A 200 -6.07 -5.23 -11.31
C ILE A 200 -6.57 -4.62 -12.62
N VAL A 201 -5.84 -3.66 -13.20
CA VAL A 201 -6.15 -3.11 -14.52
C VAL A 201 -6.10 -4.20 -15.60
N ALA A 202 -5.07 -5.04 -15.60
CA ALA A 202 -4.94 -6.14 -16.56
C ALA A 202 -6.08 -7.17 -16.42
N TYR A 203 -6.46 -7.49 -15.19
CA TYR A 203 -7.62 -8.35 -14.93
C TYR A 203 -8.90 -7.74 -15.52
N GLU A 204 -9.17 -6.46 -15.26
CA GLU A 204 -10.34 -5.76 -15.80
C GLU A 204 -10.34 -5.71 -17.31
N CYS A 205 -9.20 -5.45 -17.95
CA CYS A 205 -9.05 -5.49 -19.39
C CYS A 205 -9.43 -6.87 -19.97
N LEU A 206 -9.03 -7.97 -19.33
CA LEU A 206 -9.28 -9.32 -19.81
C LEU A 206 -10.69 -9.84 -19.49
N ALA A 207 -11.22 -9.50 -18.32
CA ALA A 207 -12.50 -9.99 -17.83
C ALA A 207 -13.68 -9.06 -18.15
N GLY A 208 -13.43 -7.81 -18.56
CA GLY A 208 -14.44 -6.76 -18.73
C GLY A 208 -15.04 -6.28 -17.41
N LYS A 209 -14.54 -6.75 -16.27
CA LYS A 209 -14.98 -6.38 -14.92
C LYS A 209 -13.85 -6.55 -13.92
N ARG A 210 -13.91 -5.81 -12.83
CA ARG A 210 -12.92 -5.88 -11.75
C ARG A 210 -13.05 -7.15 -10.93
N PRO A 211 -11.95 -7.68 -10.36
CA PRO A 211 -11.97 -8.90 -9.55
C PRO A 211 -12.68 -8.70 -8.21
N PHE A 212 -12.64 -7.50 -7.65
CA PHE A 212 -13.24 -7.18 -6.35
C PHE A 212 -14.26 -6.07 -6.51
N THR A 213 -15.48 -6.34 -6.00
CA THR A 213 -16.63 -5.44 -6.02
C THR A 213 -17.30 -5.48 -4.66
N GLY A 214 -18.13 -4.49 -4.32
CA GLY A 214 -18.84 -4.44 -3.05
C GLY A 214 -19.82 -3.27 -3.01
N GLU A 215 -20.75 -3.32 -2.06
CA GLU A 215 -21.79 -2.28 -1.88
C GLU A 215 -21.22 -0.96 -1.33
N SER A 216 -20.04 -0.98 -0.75
CA SER A 216 -19.36 0.20 -0.23
C SER A 216 -17.87 0.17 -0.57
N GLN A 217 -17.22 1.33 -0.50
CA GLN A 217 -15.77 1.43 -0.68
C GLN A 217 -15.01 0.60 0.37
N VAL A 218 -15.51 0.55 1.60
CA VAL A 218 -14.95 -0.29 2.67
C VAL A 218 -15.03 -1.77 2.32
N ALA A 219 -16.18 -2.24 1.80
CA ALA A 219 -16.35 -3.63 1.37
C ALA A 219 -15.36 -4.00 0.26
N ILE A 220 -15.17 -3.11 -0.74
CA ILE A 220 -14.19 -3.31 -1.82
C ILE A 220 -12.77 -3.38 -1.25
N ALA A 221 -12.40 -2.47 -0.35
CA ALA A 221 -11.08 -2.48 0.26
C ALA A 221 -10.82 -3.73 1.11
N MET A 222 -11.82 -4.20 1.86
CA MET A 222 -11.72 -5.46 2.61
C MET A 222 -11.59 -6.67 1.69
N ALA A 223 -12.26 -6.66 0.54
CA ALA A 223 -12.09 -7.69 -0.49
C ALA A 223 -10.67 -7.67 -1.09
N GLN A 224 -10.10 -6.46 -1.34
CA GLN A 224 -8.69 -6.32 -1.76
C GLN A 224 -7.73 -6.94 -0.74
N ILE A 225 -8.01 -6.84 0.56
CA ILE A 225 -7.15 -7.41 1.61
C ILE A 225 -7.34 -8.94 1.73
N ASN A 226 -8.59 -9.41 1.80
CA ASN A 226 -8.89 -10.75 2.32
C ASN A 226 -9.35 -11.76 1.27
N GLU A 227 -9.96 -11.32 0.16
CA GLU A 227 -10.58 -12.24 -0.79
C GLU A 227 -9.63 -12.67 -1.90
N GLN A 228 -9.76 -13.91 -2.36
CA GLN A 228 -9.05 -14.37 -3.56
C GLN A 228 -9.77 -13.85 -4.81
N PRO A 229 -9.02 -13.40 -5.84
CA PRO A 229 -9.64 -12.99 -7.09
C PRO A 229 -10.30 -14.19 -7.78
N PRO A 230 -11.48 -14.00 -8.40
CA PRO A 230 -12.05 -15.04 -9.25
C PRO A 230 -11.10 -15.43 -10.40
N PRO A 231 -11.20 -16.65 -10.94
CA PRO A 231 -10.43 -17.01 -12.14
C PRO A 231 -10.82 -16.13 -13.33
N LEU A 232 -9.85 -15.84 -14.19
CA LEU A 232 -10.12 -15.18 -15.47
C LEU A 232 -10.94 -16.10 -16.39
N PRO A 233 -11.68 -15.55 -17.37
CA PRO A 233 -12.43 -16.34 -18.33
C PRO A 233 -11.55 -17.37 -19.08
N ASP A 234 -12.12 -18.53 -19.44
CA ASP A 234 -11.41 -19.61 -20.16
C ASP A 234 -10.87 -19.18 -21.54
N SER A 235 -11.38 -18.07 -22.08
CA SER A 235 -10.86 -17.46 -23.32
C SER A 235 -9.47 -16.84 -23.17
N VAL A 236 -9.02 -16.61 -21.92
CA VAL A 236 -7.70 -16.06 -21.62
C VAL A 236 -6.68 -17.20 -21.53
N PRO A 237 -5.58 -17.16 -22.30
CA PRO A 237 -4.55 -18.19 -22.22
C PRO A 237 -3.99 -18.35 -20.80
N VAL A 238 -3.79 -19.58 -20.35
CA VAL A 238 -3.31 -19.91 -18.98
C VAL A 238 -2.04 -19.13 -18.60
N PRO A 239 -1.01 -18.99 -19.46
CA PRO A 239 0.19 -18.23 -19.12
C PRO A 239 -0.08 -16.74 -18.87
N VAL A 240 -1.06 -16.16 -19.57
CA VAL A 240 -1.48 -14.75 -19.38
C VAL A 240 -2.23 -14.61 -18.06
N SER A 241 -3.15 -15.55 -17.78
CA SER A 241 -3.86 -15.62 -16.51
C SER A 241 -2.89 -15.73 -15.33
N ASN A 242 -1.89 -16.59 -15.43
CA ASN A 242 -0.88 -16.81 -14.39
C ASN A 242 -0.05 -15.54 -14.13
N LEU A 243 0.33 -14.79 -15.16
CA LEU A 243 1.02 -13.50 -14.99
C LEU A 243 0.13 -12.53 -14.20
N VAL A 244 -1.13 -12.36 -14.60
CA VAL A 244 -2.05 -11.42 -13.93
C VAL A 244 -2.28 -11.83 -12.47
N MET A 245 -2.53 -13.13 -12.21
CA MET A 245 -2.73 -13.63 -10.85
C MET A 245 -1.48 -13.45 -9.97
N ALA A 246 -0.27 -13.60 -10.52
CA ALA A 246 0.97 -13.31 -9.82
C ALA A 246 1.09 -11.81 -9.49
N MET A 247 0.69 -10.91 -10.40
CA MET A 247 0.73 -9.47 -10.14
C MET A 247 -0.22 -9.05 -9.01
N ILE A 248 -1.41 -9.69 -8.90
CA ILE A 248 -2.41 -9.39 -7.87
C ILE A 248 -2.31 -10.28 -6.62
N ALA A 249 -1.16 -10.91 -6.39
CA ALA A 249 -0.88 -11.62 -5.15
C ALA A 249 -1.00 -10.68 -3.94
N LYS A 250 -1.57 -11.18 -2.82
CA LYS A 250 -1.87 -10.35 -1.66
C LYS A 250 -0.62 -9.80 -0.98
N LYS A 251 0.40 -10.64 -0.79
CA LYS A 251 1.67 -10.21 -0.20
C LYS A 251 2.56 -9.58 -1.28
N PRO A 252 3.14 -8.39 -1.05
CA PRO A 252 4.06 -7.76 -1.99
C PRO A 252 5.22 -8.65 -2.42
N ALA A 253 5.75 -9.49 -1.52
CA ALA A 253 6.86 -10.41 -1.79
C ALA A 253 6.50 -11.57 -2.75
N ASP A 254 5.22 -11.92 -2.88
CA ASP A 254 4.74 -12.98 -3.76
C ASP A 254 4.49 -12.46 -5.20
N ARG A 255 4.62 -11.15 -5.41
CA ARG A 255 4.46 -10.49 -6.72
C ARG A 255 5.76 -10.53 -7.52
N PRO A 256 5.71 -10.30 -8.85
CA PRO A 256 6.92 -10.06 -9.64
C PRO A 256 7.82 -9.00 -9.00
N SER A 257 9.12 -9.27 -8.93
CA SER A 257 10.10 -8.49 -8.15
C SER A 257 10.25 -7.03 -8.60
N SER A 258 9.84 -6.70 -9.82
CA SER A 258 9.90 -5.32 -10.35
C SER A 258 8.94 -5.13 -11.52
N ALA A 259 8.61 -3.89 -11.84
CA ALA A 259 7.86 -3.56 -13.05
C ALA A 259 8.63 -3.97 -14.32
N ALA A 260 9.96 -3.94 -14.31
CA ALA A 260 10.76 -4.43 -15.44
C ALA A 260 10.56 -5.92 -15.72
N THR A 261 10.42 -6.76 -14.69
CA THR A 261 10.15 -8.20 -14.88
C THR A 261 8.76 -8.42 -15.46
N VAL A 262 7.76 -7.65 -15.05
CA VAL A 262 6.41 -7.66 -15.64
C VAL A 262 6.45 -7.27 -17.11
N SER A 263 7.13 -6.17 -17.46
CA SER A 263 7.25 -5.70 -18.84
C SER A 263 7.88 -6.78 -19.75
N ARG A 264 9.01 -7.38 -19.31
CA ARG A 264 9.67 -8.47 -20.07
C ARG A 264 8.77 -9.69 -20.24
N ALA A 265 8.07 -10.12 -19.18
CA ALA A 265 7.16 -11.26 -19.24
C ALA A 265 6.00 -11.00 -20.21
N ALA A 266 5.36 -9.82 -20.12
CA ALA A 266 4.27 -9.45 -21.03
C ALA A 266 4.72 -9.39 -22.49
N GLN A 267 5.88 -8.82 -22.77
CA GLN A 267 6.46 -8.80 -24.12
C GLN A 267 6.79 -10.20 -24.64
N ALA A 268 7.33 -11.08 -23.80
CA ALA A 268 7.63 -12.47 -24.16
C ALA A 268 6.34 -13.25 -24.48
N LEU A 269 5.30 -13.12 -23.65
CA LEU A 269 3.99 -13.73 -23.90
C LEU A 269 3.36 -13.25 -25.23
N ARG A 270 3.47 -11.98 -25.57
CA ARG A 270 3.00 -11.45 -26.86
C ARG A 270 3.70 -12.09 -28.06
N ARG A 271 4.98 -12.42 -27.92
CA ARG A 271 5.75 -13.13 -28.96
C ARG A 271 5.54 -14.65 -28.95
N GLY A 272 4.75 -15.19 -28.01
CA GLY A 272 4.58 -16.62 -27.80
C GLY A 272 5.79 -17.32 -27.15
N ASP A 273 6.74 -16.56 -26.60
CA ASP A 273 7.95 -17.07 -25.95
C ASP A 273 7.68 -17.36 -24.47
N LEU A 274 7.13 -18.54 -24.20
CA LEU A 274 6.78 -18.98 -22.86
C LEU A 274 8.02 -19.18 -21.97
N ASN A 275 9.16 -19.58 -22.54
CA ASN A 275 10.37 -19.81 -21.76
C ASN A 275 10.92 -18.49 -21.22
N SER A 276 11.08 -17.46 -22.05
CA SER A 276 11.51 -16.14 -21.60
C SER A 276 10.52 -15.51 -20.63
N ALA A 277 9.21 -15.74 -20.82
CA ALA A 277 8.18 -15.25 -19.90
C ALA A 277 8.30 -15.92 -18.52
N ALA A 278 8.49 -17.25 -18.47
CA ALA A 278 8.66 -18.00 -17.22
C ALA A 278 9.98 -17.68 -16.49
N ILE A 279 11.06 -17.41 -17.23
CA ILE A 279 12.31 -16.92 -16.64
C ILE A 279 12.10 -15.55 -15.97
N ALA A 280 11.35 -14.65 -16.60
CA ALA A 280 11.05 -13.34 -16.03
C ALA A 280 10.11 -13.44 -14.81
N VAL A 281 9.05 -14.25 -14.92
CA VAL A 281 8.05 -14.46 -13.86
C VAL A 281 7.74 -15.96 -13.76
N PRO A 282 8.37 -16.71 -12.84
CA PRO A 282 8.25 -18.18 -12.75
C PRO A 282 6.81 -18.69 -12.59
N ALA A 283 5.92 -17.92 -11.96
CA ALA A 283 4.51 -18.28 -11.80
C ALA A 283 3.78 -18.52 -13.15
N ILE A 284 4.27 -17.99 -14.27
CA ILE A 284 3.69 -18.16 -15.60
C ILE A 284 3.69 -19.62 -16.04
N ALA A 285 4.69 -20.41 -15.63
CA ALA A 285 4.81 -21.83 -15.98
C ALA A 285 3.72 -22.72 -15.33
N GLY A 286 2.90 -22.18 -14.40
CA GLY A 286 1.88 -22.95 -13.69
C GLY A 286 2.54 -23.88 -12.67
N GLY A 287 2.95 -23.35 -11.54
CA GLY A 287 3.65 -24.14 -10.56
C GLY A 287 2.74 -24.66 -9.47
N GLY A 288 2.71 -25.93 -9.32
CA GLY A 288 3.19 -26.56 -8.09
C GLY A 288 4.67 -26.22 -7.94
N VAL A 289 5.10 -25.99 -6.71
CA VAL A 289 6.50 -25.74 -6.31
C VAL A 289 7.41 -26.70 -7.11
N ALA A 290 8.00 -26.19 -8.21
CA ALA A 290 9.04 -26.92 -8.90
C ALA A 290 10.29 -26.70 -8.03
N ASP A 291 10.71 -27.76 -7.35
CA ASP A 291 12.04 -27.87 -6.82
C ASP A 291 13.04 -27.36 -7.87
N ALA A 292 14.05 -26.63 -7.41
CA ALA A 292 15.09 -26.05 -8.26
C ALA A 292 15.82 -27.08 -9.14
N ASP A 293 15.58 -28.37 -8.92
CA ASP A 293 16.11 -29.51 -9.70
C ASP A 293 15.36 -29.76 -11.01
N ASP A 294 14.10 -29.32 -11.18
CA ASP A 294 13.36 -29.52 -12.44
C ASP A 294 13.65 -28.44 -13.49
N ALA A 295 14.11 -27.26 -13.10
CA ALA A 295 14.54 -26.22 -14.05
C ALA A 295 15.76 -26.65 -14.89
N THR A 296 16.57 -27.57 -14.37
CA THR A 296 17.75 -28.11 -15.05
C THR A 296 17.37 -29.19 -16.07
N ARG A 297 16.21 -29.82 -15.94
CA ARG A 297 15.74 -30.87 -16.87
C ARG A 297 15.17 -30.33 -18.19
N ILE A 298 14.66 -29.11 -18.22
CA ILE A 298 14.08 -28.50 -19.43
C ILE A 298 15.17 -28.03 -20.40
N LEU A 299 16.39 -27.80 -19.93
CA LEU A 299 17.53 -27.37 -20.76
C LEU A 299 18.25 -28.53 -21.50
N THR A 300 17.91 -29.80 -21.21
CA THR A 300 18.54 -30.96 -21.83
C THR A 300 17.76 -31.59 -22.99
N GLY A 301 16.64 -30.98 -23.42
CA GLY A 301 15.71 -31.55 -24.39
C GLY A 301 15.80 -31.03 -25.83
N MET A 302 16.71 -30.13 -26.19
CA MET A 302 16.88 -29.67 -27.58
C MET A 302 18.36 -29.53 -27.94
N GLY A 303 18.94 -30.62 -28.42
CA GLY A 303 20.26 -30.64 -29.04
C GLY A 303 20.29 -31.72 -30.08
N GLY A 304 20.01 -31.33 -31.33
CA GLY A 304 20.32 -32.10 -32.50
C GLY A 304 21.83 -32.06 -32.77
N ASP A 305 22.35 -33.20 -33.08
CA ASP A 305 23.57 -33.57 -33.80
C ASP A 305 24.75 -32.59 -33.91
N ASP A 306 25.89 -33.18 -33.58
CA ASP A 306 27.29 -32.83 -33.85
C ASP A 306 28.09 -32.27 -32.68
N ALA A 307 28.70 -33.21 -31.91
CA ALA A 307 30.10 -33.11 -31.48
C ALA A 307 30.55 -34.34 -30.64
N THR A 308 31.36 -35.13 -31.23
CA THR A 308 32.56 -35.86 -30.73
C THR A 308 32.52 -36.50 -29.33
N ARG A 309 32.40 -37.85 -29.38
CA ARG A 309 32.70 -38.80 -28.30
C ARG A 309 34.15 -38.69 -27.82
N ILE A 310 34.32 -38.66 -26.52
CA ILE A 310 35.51 -39.25 -25.86
C ILE A 310 34.98 -40.10 -24.68
N LEU A 311 35.22 -41.42 -24.81
CA LEU A 311 35.11 -42.42 -23.73
C LEU A 311 36.40 -42.46 -22.92
N PRO A 312 36.34 -42.80 -21.63
CA PRO A 312 37.04 -44.01 -21.16
C PRO A 312 36.19 -44.91 -20.25
N THR A 313 36.22 -46.05 -20.52
CA THR A 313 36.29 -47.43 -20.12
C THR A 313 36.41 -47.78 -18.65
N THR A 314 35.52 -48.77 -18.24
CA THR A 314 35.67 -49.85 -17.23
C THR A 314 35.72 -49.48 -15.74
N ALA A 315 34.92 -50.11 -14.89
CA ALA A 315 34.88 -51.51 -14.49
C ALA A 315 33.69 -51.83 -13.55
N GLN A 316 33.03 -52.92 -13.84
CA GLN A 316 32.76 -54.12 -13.01
C GLN A 316 31.67 -54.10 -11.95
N LEU A 317 30.62 -54.90 -12.26
CA LEU A 317 29.60 -55.52 -11.40
C LEU A 317 30.23 -56.61 -10.46
N PRO A 318 29.54 -57.06 -9.39
CA PRO A 318 28.58 -58.15 -9.55
C PRO A 318 27.31 -58.00 -8.66
N ALA A 319 26.17 -58.34 -9.14
CA ALA A 319 25.31 -59.54 -9.11
C ALA A 319 24.82 -59.99 -7.71
N GLY A 320 23.51 -60.12 -7.59
CA GLY A 320 22.84 -61.00 -6.64
C GLY A 320 21.40 -60.59 -6.30
N ALA A 321 20.46 -61.15 -7.03
CA ALA A 321 19.30 -61.95 -6.63
C ALA A 321 18.30 -61.34 -5.62
N ALA A 322 17.01 -61.44 -5.71
CA ALA A 322 15.98 -62.17 -6.41
C ALA A 322 14.63 -61.79 -5.80
N VAL A 323 13.65 -61.69 -6.71
CA VAL A 323 12.21 -61.99 -6.62
C VAL A 323 11.49 -62.10 -5.27
N ALA A 324 10.38 -61.38 -5.10
CA ALA A 324 9.08 -62.00 -4.84
C ALA A 324 7.92 -61.01 -4.97
N SER A 325 7.00 -61.33 -5.84
CA SER A 325 5.65 -60.77 -5.94
C SER A 325 4.80 -61.22 -4.75
N ALA A 326 3.94 -60.37 -4.25
CA ALA A 326 2.67 -60.80 -3.65
C ALA A 326 1.65 -59.65 -3.67
N THR A 327 0.54 -60.01 -4.17
CA THR A 327 -0.74 -59.35 -4.41
C THR A 327 -1.50 -59.03 -3.11
N ALA A 328 -2.36 -57.98 -3.22
CA ALA A 328 -3.69 -57.82 -2.65
C ALA A 328 -3.85 -57.29 -1.20
N THR A 329 -4.57 -56.24 -1.08
CA THR A 329 -5.92 -56.10 -0.51
C THR A 329 -6.01 -54.80 0.34
N GLU A 330 -6.88 -53.90 -0.07
CA GLU A 330 -7.48 -52.83 0.76
C GLU A 330 -8.17 -53.45 1.99
N PRO A 331 -8.27 -52.72 3.10
CA PRO A 331 -9.54 -52.06 3.31
C PRO A 331 -9.46 -50.66 3.95
N ASP A 332 -10.36 -49.87 3.49
CA ASP A 332 -11.09 -48.72 4.05
C ASP A 332 -10.96 -48.53 5.57
N GLU A 333 -10.32 -47.44 6.01
CA GLU A 333 -10.44 -46.96 7.39
C GLU A 333 -10.75 -45.46 7.45
N LYS A 334 -12.01 -45.20 7.73
CA LYS A 334 -12.59 -43.89 8.02
C LYS A 334 -11.88 -43.24 9.20
N GLN A 335 -11.05 -42.24 8.93
CA GLN A 335 -10.51 -41.34 9.95
C GLN A 335 -11.60 -40.44 10.53
N LYS A 336 -12.00 -40.72 11.77
CA LYS A 336 -12.85 -39.86 12.61
C LYS A 336 -12.11 -38.57 12.94
N ARG A 337 -12.58 -37.43 12.37
CA ARG A 337 -12.17 -36.08 12.78
C ARG A 337 -12.52 -35.86 14.24
N LYS A 338 -11.54 -35.65 15.08
CA LYS A 338 -11.69 -35.18 16.47
C LYS A 338 -12.24 -33.76 16.45
N ARG A 339 -13.46 -33.56 16.96
CA ARG A 339 -14.08 -32.24 17.14
C ARG A 339 -13.35 -31.51 18.25
N SER A 340 -12.97 -30.25 17.99
CA SER A 340 -12.34 -29.33 18.94
C SER A 340 -13.27 -29.07 20.13
N PRO A 341 -12.76 -29.02 21.37
CA PRO A 341 -13.58 -28.78 22.57
C PRO A 341 -14.21 -27.37 22.61
N TRP A 342 -13.86 -26.48 21.69
CA TRP A 342 -14.35 -25.10 21.62
C TRP A 342 -15.67 -24.91 20.84
N THR A 343 -16.19 -25.96 20.21
CA THR A 343 -17.47 -25.87 19.44
C THR A 343 -18.69 -25.76 20.33
N TRP A 344 -18.66 -26.27 21.57
CA TRP A 344 -19.76 -26.20 22.51
C TRP A 344 -20.08 -24.78 23.04
N PRO A 345 -19.08 -23.97 23.49
CA PRO A 345 -19.37 -22.62 23.94
C PRO A 345 -19.82 -21.70 22.80
N LEU A 346 -19.36 -21.94 21.56
CA LEU A 346 -19.79 -21.16 20.38
C LEU A 346 -21.28 -21.43 20.04
N ILE A 347 -21.71 -22.68 20.10
CA ILE A 347 -23.11 -23.04 19.87
C ILE A 347 -24.02 -22.46 20.97
N ALA A 348 -23.55 -22.44 22.23
CA ALA A 348 -24.31 -21.84 23.34
C ALA A 348 -24.45 -20.31 23.18
N LEU A 349 -23.41 -19.63 22.68
CA LEU A 349 -23.43 -18.18 22.43
C LEU A 349 -24.41 -17.83 21.30
N ILE A 350 -24.40 -18.61 20.21
CA ILE A 350 -25.29 -18.39 19.06
C ILE A 350 -26.75 -18.63 19.49
N ALA A 351 -27.03 -19.66 20.30
CA ALA A 351 -28.37 -19.95 20.82
C ALA A 351 -28.88 -18.82 21.72
N LEU A 352 -28.02 -18.24 22.58
CA LEU A 352 -28.37 -17.08 23.42
C LEU A 352 -28.70 -15.85 22.56
N LEU A 353 -27.91 -15.59 21.51
CA LEU A 353 -28.08 -14.44 20.61
C LEU A 353 -29.40 -14.53 19.81
N VAL A 354 -29.78 -15.73 19.35
CA VAL A 354 -31.05 -15.99 18.67
C VAL A 354 -32.25 -15.81 19.63
N LEU A 355 -32.10 -16.17 20.91
CA LEU A 355 -33.13 -16.01 21.92
C LEU A 355 -33.38 -14.53 22.27
N VAL A 356 -32.31 -13.72 22.36
CA VAL A 356 -32.39 -12.27 22.60
C VAL A 356 -33.02 -11.56 21.40
N LEU A 357 -32.57 -11.87 20.16
CA LEU A 357 -33.14 -11.29 18.94
C LEU A 357 -34.58 -11.70 18.70
N GLY A 358 -34.93 -12.96 18.98
CA GLY A 358 -36.31 -13.44 18.89
C GLY A 358 -37.25 -12.79 19.93
N GLY A 359 -36.73 -12.55 21.14
CA GLY A 359 -37.48 -11.87 22.21
C GLY A 359 -37.79 -10.39 21.89
N THR A 360 -36.83 -9.68 21.30
CA THR A 360 -37.05 -8.29 20.90
C THR A 360 -38.00 -8.15 19.71
N LEU A 361 -37.98 -9.10 18.77
CA LEU A 361 -38.92 -9.13 17.64
C LEU A 361 -40.35 -9.40 18.09
N ILE A 362 -40.54 -10.33 19.04
CA ILE A 362 -41.87 -10.62 19.60
C ILE A 362 -42.40 -9.44 20.42
N ALA A 363 -41.54 -8.74 21.19
CA ALA A 363 -41.95 -7.55 21.93
C ALA A 363 -42.35 -6.38 21.00
N MET A 364 -41.74 -6.26 19.81
CA MET A 364 -42.13 -5.28 18.80
C MET A 364 -43.45 -5.62 18.08
N LEU A 365 -43.79 -6.91 17.96
CA LEU A 365 -45.02 -7.37 17.30
C LEU A 365 -46.25 -7.40 18.24
N THR A 366 -46.04 -7.34 19.57
CA THR A 366 -47.15 -7.37 20.55
C THR A 366 -47.58 -6.00 21.05
N ASN A 367 -46.95 -4.90 20.58
CA ASN A 367 -47.29 -3.54 21.00
C ASN A 367 -48.07 -2.75 19.95
N GLN A 368 -48.98 -3.44 19.22
CA GLN A 368 -50.00 -2.78 18.41
C GLN A 368 -51.36 -3.01 19.07
N ASP A 369 -51.81 -1.99 19.82
CA ASP A 369 -53.11 -2.00 20.45
C ASP A 369 -54.12 -1.13 19.68
N ASP A 370 -55.16 -1.77 19.35
CA ASP A 370 -56.53 -1.45 19.04
C ASP A 370 -57.01 0.00 18.84
N GLY A 371 -57.55 0.24 17.67
CA GLY A 371 -58.50 1.30 17.36
C GLY A 371 -59.31 0.96 16.11
N LYS A 372 -60.49 0.33 16.30
CA LYS A 372 -61.35 -0.20 15.28
C LYS A 372 -62.22 0.85 14.54
N PRO A 373 -62.74 0.52 13.36
CA PRO A 373 -63.13 1.44 12.30
C PRO A 373 -64.62 1.75 12.22
N THR A 374 -64.96 2.78 11.48
CA THR A 374 -66.28 2.83 10.82
C THR A 374 -66.18 3.37 9.41
N SER A 375 -66.77 2.59 8.53
CA SER A 375 -66.94 2.75 7.10
C SER A 375 -67.84 3.92 6.71
N SER A 376 -67.59 4.54 5.56
CA SER A 376 -68.48 4.46 4.39
C SER A 376 -68.07 5.42 3.24
N THR A 377 -67.88 4.85 2.11
CA THR A 377 -68.31 5.13 0.73
C THR A 377 -68.64 6.58 0.33
N SER A 378 -67.94 7.10 -0.67
CA SER A 378 -68.40 7.55 -1.99
C SER A 378 -67.65 8.77 -2.53
N THR A 379 -67.06 8.61 -3.70
CA THR A 379 -66.63 9.66 -4.67
C THR A 379 -67.92 10.20 -5.37
N PRO A 380 -68.01 11.39 -6.02
CA PRO A 380 -66.93 12.18 -6.65
C PRO A 380 -67.09 13.74 -6.64
N ALA A 381 -66.14 14.41 -7.27
CA ALA A 381 -66.23 15.73 -7.94
C ALA A 381 -65.66 16.98 -7.26
N LYS A 382 -64.62 17.54 -7.96
CA LYS A 382 -64.06 18.88 -7.87
C LYS A 382 -65.12 20.00 -8.03
N PRO A 383 -65.02 21.17 -7.37
CA PRO A 383 -64.21 22.29 -7.91
C PRO A 383 -63.51 23.19 -6.87
N LYS A 384 -62.54 23.97 -7.35
CA LYS A 384 -61.79 25.10 -6.75
C LYS A 384 -62.69 26.33 -6.47
N PRO A 385 -62.20 27.44 -5.89
CA PRO A 385 -61.38 27.74 -4.71
C PRO A 385 -61.94 28.86 -3.80
N LYS A 386 -61.40 29.08 -2.62
CA LYS A 386 -61.01 30.39 -2.02
C LYS A 386 -60.95 30.32 -0.48
N PRO A 387 -60.38 31.35 0.15
CA PRO A 387 -59.30 31.17 1.11
C PRO A 387 -59.77 31.43 2.52
N SER A 388 -59.07 30.91 3.51
CA SER A 388 -58.99 31.60 4.81
C SER A 388 -58.37 30.79 5.92
N SER A 389 -57.59 31.47 6.67
CA SER A 389 -57.25 31.30 8.08
C SER A 389 -56.03 30.41 8.36
N ALA A 390 -54.94 31.11 8.58
CA ALA A 390 -53.76 30.64 9.26
C ALA A 390 -54.10 30.07 10.64
N THR A 391 -53.75 28.82 10.86
CA THR A 391 -53.46 28.26 12.17
C THR A 391 -52.00 28.55 12.43
N PRO A 392 -51.60 28.94 13.65
CA PRO A 392 -50.18 29.21 13.93
C PRO A 392 -49.37 27.92 13.70
N SER A 393 -48.44 28.01 12.78
CA SER A 393 -47.36 27.00 12.60
C SER A 393 -46.55 27.01 13.90
N GLU A 394 -46.40 25.86 14.50
CA GLU A 394 -45.39 25.60 15.53
C GLU A 394 -44.04 26.04 14.96
N PRO A 395 -43.18 26.75 15.71
CA PRO A 395 -41.91 27.19 15.13
C PRO A 395 -41.10 25.97 14.70
N GLU A 396 -40.69 25.97 13.45
CA GLU A 396 -39.77 25.01 12.88
C GLU A 396 -38.47 25.11 13.71
N LYS A 397 -38.13 24.02 14.43
CA LYS A 397 -36.91 23.99 15.26
C LYS A 397 -35.71 24.13 14.34
N GLU A 398 -34.91 25.14 14.60
CA GLU A 398 -33.68 25.40 13.86
C GLU A 398 -32.65 24.31 14.23
N LEU A 399 -32.17 23.56 13.22
CA LEU A 399 -31.22 22.47 13.39
C LEU A 399 -29.86 22.92 12.86
N VAL A 400 -28.81 22.69 13.64
CA VAL A 400 -27.41 22.96 13.28
C VAL A 400 -26.68 21.64 13.04
N ASN A 401 -25.97 21.53 11.92
CA ASN A 401 -25.12 20.38 11.60
C ASN A 401 -23.74 20.53 12.24
N VAL A 402 -23.50 19.86 13.36
CA VAL A 402 -22.24 19.94 14.10
C VAL A 402 -21.05 19.42 13.29
N GLY A 403 -21.26 18.44 12.40
CA GLY A 403 -20.20 17.89 11.55
C GLY A 403 -19.62 18.89 10.55
N GLU A 404 -20.40 19.91 10.14
CA GLU A 404 -19.94 20.96 9.22
C GLU A 404 -19.13 22.06 9.91
N LEU A 405 -19.13 22.10 11.25
CA LEU A 405 -18.43 23.13 12.04
C LEU A 405 -16.92 22.85 12.18
N ALA A 406 -16.44 21.68 11.75
CA ALA A 406 -15.03 21.30 11.75
C ALA A 406 -14.32 21.57 13.09
N LEU A 407 -14.89 21.07 14.19
CA LEU A 407 -14.45 21.34 15.57
C LEU A 407 -13.22 20.54 16.01
N VAL A 408 -12.98 19.38 15.38
CA VAL A 408 -11.84 18.50 15.69
C VAL A 408 -10.54 19.14 15.18
N ASP A 409 -9.43 18.88 15.86
CA ASP A 409 -8.11 19.45 15.60
C ASP A 409 -8.04 20.99 15.75
N ARG A 410 -8.86 21.55 16.65
CA ARG A 410 -8.80 22.95 17.07
C ARG A 410 -8.57 23.08 18.57
N PRO A 411 -8.00 24.18 19.06
CA PRO A 411 -8.03 24.51 20.48
C PRO A 411 -9.46 24.48 20.99
N CYS A 412 -9.70 23.91 22.19
CA CYS A 412 -11.07 23.76 22.70
C CYS A 412 -11.81 25.09 22.85
N GLU A 413 -11.12 26.16 23.21
CA GLU A 413 -11.72 27.50 23.32
C GLU A 413 -12.21 28.03 21.97
N GLU A 414 -11.46 27.77 20.88
CA GLU A 414 -11.87 28.16 19.54
C GLU A 414 -13.08 27.33 19.08
N ALA A 415 -13.05 26.00 19.33
CA ALA A 415 -14.16 25.12 19.00
C ALA A 415 -15.43 25.46 19.79
N ARG A 416 -15.29 25.89 21.07
CA ARG A 416 -16.40 26.36 21.89
C ARG A 416 -16.99 27.64 21.33
N GLN A 417 -16.17 28.60 20.91
CA GLN A 417 -16.64 29.85 20.31
C GLN A 417 -17.43 29.57 18.99
N ILE A 418 -16.96 28.63 18.16
CA ILE A 418 -17.69 28.23 16.96
C ILE A 418 -19.06 27.63 17.29
N LEU A 419 -19.16 26.83 18.36
CA LEU A 419 -20.45 26.32 18.83
C LEU A 419 -21.36 27.44 19.33
N GLU A 420 -20.85 28.39 20.12
CA GLU A 420 -21.58 29.57 20.63
C GLU A 420 -22.09 30.45 19.46
N ASP A 421 -21.27 30.68 18.43
CA ASP A 421 -21.64 31.43 17.23
C ASP A 421 -22.76 30.75 16.42
N ASN A 422 -22.97 29.45 16.62
CA ASN A 422 -24.06 28.67 16.00
C ASN A 422 -25.17 28.31 17.03
N GLU A 423 -25.27 29.09 18.13
CA GLU A 423 -26.27 28.95 19.19
C GLU A 423 -26.27 27.56 19.86
N LEU A 424 -25.11 26.89 19.92
CA LEU A 424 -24.88 25.61 20.62
C LEU A 424 -24.01 25.85 21.85
N VAL A 425 -24.02 24.94 22.82
CA VAL A 425 -23.21 25.01 24.03
C VAL A 425 -22.05 24.04 23.95
N GLY A 426 -20.80 24.53 24.00
CA GLY A 426 -19.59 23.69 24.00
C GLY A 426 -19.07 23.41 25.41
N GLU A 427 -18.85 22.13 25.77
CA GLU A 427 -18.22 21.72 27.02
C GLU A 427 -16.92 20.98 26.77
N CYS A 428 -15.77 21.55 27.22
CA CYS A 428 -14.46 20.90 27.09
C CYS A 428 -14.25 19.87 28.19
N VAL A 429 -14.00 18.63 27.83
CA VAL A 429 -13.70 17.53 28.76
C VAL A 429 -12.36 16.91 28.39
N GLU A 430 -11.43 16.82 29.34
CA GLU A 430 -10.13 16.18 29.12
C GLU A 430 -10.29 14.68 28.83
N GLY A 431 -9.83 14.24 27.68
CA GLY A 431 -9.82 12.83 27.25
C GLY A 431 -8.71 12.02 27.91
N ASN A 432 -8.56 10.78 27.49
CA ASN A 432 -7.53 9.87 28.01
C ASN A 432 -6.30 9.74 27.12
N THR A 433 -6.29 10.36 25.94
CA THR A 433 -5.23 10.28 24.94
C THR A 433 -4.25 11.44 25.11
N ALA A 434 -2.95 11.16 25.19
CA ALA A 434 -1.92 12.18 25.18
C ALA A 434 -1.86 12.88 23.82
N ALA A 435 -1.56 14.17 23.82
CA ALA A 435 -1.38 14.94 22.59
C ALA A 435 -0.22 14.37 21.74
N PRO A 436 -0.35 14.34 20.42
CA PRO A 436 0.71 13.86 19.54
C PRO A 436 1.94 14.79 19.53
N ALA A 437 1.76 16.04 19.89
CA ALA A 437 2.82 17.04 20.05
C ALA A 437 2.47 17.99 21.18
N SER A 438 3.47 18.67 21.77
CA SER A 438 3.29 19.54 22.94
C SER A 438 2.44 20.79 22.67
N ASP A 439 2.31 21.20 21.42
CA ASP A 439 1.46 22.32 20.97
C ASP A 439 -0.01 21.93 20.77
N ARG A 440 -0.34 20.63 20.87
CA ARG A 440 -1.68 20.06 20.71
C ARG A 440 -2.39 19.70 22.02
N GLU A 441 -1.80 20.04 23.17
CA GLU A 441 -2.44 19.89 24.46
C GLU A 441 -3.70 20.77 24.55
N GLY A 442 -4.82 20.20 25.00
CA GLY A 442 -6.10 20.90 25.08
C GLY A 442 -6.84 21.10 23.76
N TRP A 443 -6.34 20.53 22.67
CA TRP A 443 -7.04 20.53 21.38
C TRP A 443 -8.12 19.46 21.35
N VAL A 444 -9.19 19.71 20.60
CA VAL A 444 -10.32 18.78 20.47
C VAL A 444 -9.92 17.53 19.67
N GLN A 445 -10.02 16.39 20.32
CA GLN A 445 -9.79 15.06 19.73
C GLN A 445 -11.06 14.50 19.08
N SER A 446 -12.21 14.70 19.74
CA SER A 446 -13.49 14.19 19.27
C SER A 446 -14.65 15.00 19.86
N VAL A 447 -15.80 14.94 19.19
CA VAL A 447 -17.05 15.60 19.62
C VAL A 447 -18.11 14.53 19.90
N SER A 448 -19.03 14.82 20.84
CA SER A 448 -20.07 13.87 21.26
C SER A 448 -21.13 13.61 20.18
N ASP A 449 -21.37 14.58 19.31
CA ASP A 449 -22.34 14.50 18.21
C ASP A 449 -21.79 15.18 16.96
N THR A 450 -22.03 14.60 15.79
CA THR A 450 -21.63 15.13 14.49
C THR A 450 -22.81 15.29 13.53
N GLY A 451 -24.04 15.06 14.03
CA GLY A 451 -25.27 15.16 13.25
C GLY A 451 -25.95 16.54 13.37
N ASN A 452 -27.21 16.58 12.92
CA ASN A 452 -28.09 17.74 13.11
C ASN A 452 -28.65 17.75 14.51
N VAL A 453 -28.37 18.80 15.27
CA VAL A 453 -28.84 18.99 16.66
C VAL A 453 -29.67 20.26 16.78
N GLU A 454 -30.59 20.31 17.75
CA GLU A 454 -31.39 21.50 18.03
C GLU A 454 -30.52 22.60 18.65
N VAL A 455 -30.82 23.85 18.32
CA VAL A 455 -30.23 25.03 18.95
C VAL A 455 -30.35 24.94 20.47
N GLY A 456 -29.26 25.29 21.20
CA GLY A 456 -29.17 25.16 22.66
C GLY A 456 -28.69 23.77 23.13
N THR A 457 -28.42 22.81 22.25
CA THR A 457 -27.86 21.50 22.63
C THR A 457 -26.42 21.64 23.11
N THR A 458 -26.07 20.90 24.17
CA THR A 458 -24.70 20.84 24.70
C THR A 458 -23.90 19.78 23.94
N ILE A 459 -22.77 20.21 23.35
CA ILE A 459 -21.81 19.36 22.64
C ILE A 459 -20.56 19.19 23.50
N THR A 460 -20.23 17.95 23.86
CA THR A 460 -19.01 17.64 24.60
C THR A 460 -17.82 17.56 23.65
N LEU A 461 -16.82 18.41 23.89
CA LEU A 461 -15.55 18.48 23.18
C LEU A 461 -14.49 17.72 23.99
N THR A 462 -14.13 16.51 23.57
CA THR A 462 -13.09 15.72 24.23
C THR A 462 -11.72 16.19 23.76
N THR A 463 -10.84 16.62 24.70
CA THR A 463 -9.54 17.19 24.37
C THR A 463 -8.38 16.22 24.64
N TYR A 464 -7.24 16.44 23.98
CA TYR A 464 -6.01 15.74 24.29
C TYR A 464 -5.44 16.15 25.65
N LYS A 465 -4.88 15.17 26.38
CA LYS A 465 -4.02 15.41 27.57
C LYS A 465 -2.67 15.99 27.16
N ALA A 466 -1.90 16.43 28.14
CA ALA A 466 -0.51 16.85 27.99
C ALA A 466 0.30 15.83 27.16
N ALA A 467 1.13 16.31 26.24
CA ALA A 467 2.00 15.47 25.46
C ALA A 467 3.01 14.76 26.37
N VAL A 468 3.12 13.45 26.20
CA VAL A 468 4.12 12.65 26.93
C VAL A 468 5.41 12.65 26.13
N SER A 469 6.48 13.20 26.69
CA SER A 469 7.79 13.14 26.07
C SER A 469 8.35 11.71 26.16
N ILE A 470 8.72 11.13 25.00
CA ILE A 470 9.37 9.83 24.97
C ILE A 470 10.86 10.01 25.32
N PRO A 471 11.38 9.35 26.37
CA PRO A 471 12.78 9.52 26.75
C PRO A 471 13.74 8.92 25.72
N THR A 472 14.97 9.42 25.69
CA THR A 472 16.04 8.83 24.88
C THR A 472 16.38 7.43 25.39
N PRO A 473 16.54 6.41 24.50
CA PRO A 473 17.05 5.10 24.89
C PRO A 473 18.40 5.23 25.62
N SER A 474 18.56 4.55 26.76
CA SER A 474 19.69 4.74 27.66
C SER A 474 21.01 4.12 27.19
N SER A 475 20.97 3.18 26.25
CA SER A 475 22.15 2.41 25.83
C SER A 475 22.30 2.37 24.30
N ALA A 476 23.55 2.43 23.85
CA ALA A 476 23.90 2.20 22.46
C ALA A 476 23.70 0.72 22.09
N PRO A 477 23.47 0.40 20.79
CA PRO A 477 23.56 -0.97 20.32
C PRO A 477 24.93 -1.61 20.62
N THR A 478 24.99 -2.94 20.62
CA THR A 478 26.22 -3.68 20.80
C THR A 478 26.42 -4.66 19.65
N LEU A 479 27.70 -4.91 19.30
CA LEU A 479 28.07 -5.82 18.21
C LEU A 479 28.67 -7.10 18.77
N SER A 480 28.11 -8.25 18.39
CA SER A 480 28.64 -9.59 18.72
C SER A 480 29.27 -10.20 17.48
N GLY A 481 30.50 -10.67 17.61
CA GLY A 481 31.34 -11.19 16.54
C GLY A 481 32.47 -10.23 16.15
N THR A 482 33.42 -10.73 15.37
CA THR A 482 34.58 -9.94 14.91
C THR A 482 34.21 -9.25 13.58
N PRO A 483 34.17 -7.92 13.53
CA PRO A 483 33.80 -7.21 12.32
C PRO A 483 34.99 -7.15 11.35
N THR A 484 35.06 -8.09 10.42
CA THR A 484 35.94 -8.05 9.24
C THR A 484 35.15 -7.84 7.98
N THR A 485 35.72 -7.22 6.97
CA THR A 485 35.02 -6.97 5.68
C THR A 485 34.45 -8.27 5.11
N GLY A 486 33.16 -8.29 4.80
CA GLY A 486 32.43 -9.47 4.31
C GLY A 486 31.91 -10.41 5.40
N ALA A 487 32.27 -10.19 6.67
CA ALA A 487 31.77 -11.03 7.76
C ALA A 487 30.33 -10.66 8.14
N THR A 488 29.55 -11.68 8.52
CA THR A 488 28.25 -11.50 9.14
C THR A 488 28.40 -11.46 10.65
N VAL A 489 27.90 -10.42 11.29
CA VAL A 489 27.95 -10.19 12.73
C VAL A 489 26.55 -9.86 13.26
N THR A 490 26.31 -10.03 14.54
CA THR A 490 25.02 -9.77 15.16
C THR A 490 25.03 -8.42 15.87
N LEU A 491 24.15 -7.52 15.47
CA LEU A 491 23.85 -6.27 16.16
C LEU A 491 22.73 -6.51 17.16
N ASN A 492 22.91 -6.06 18.42
CA ASN A 492 21.92 -6.20 19.47
C ASN A 492 21.61 -4.83 20.07
N TRP A 493 20.35 -4.62 20.48
CA TRP A 493 19.91 -3.42 21.23
C TRP A 493 19.03 -3.81 22.39
N THR A 494 18.86 -2.89 23.32
CA THR A 494 18.11 -3.16 24.57
C THR A 494 16.62 -2.91 24.37
N ASN A 495 15.80 -3.64 25.14
CA ASN A 495 14.37 -3.37 25.19
C ASN A 495 14.11 -1.95 25.72
N PHE A 496 13.18 -1.25 25.06
CA PHE A 496 12.71 0.06 25.44
C PHE A 496 11.31 -0.04 26.04
N GLU A 497 11.10 0.59 27.18
CA GLU A 497 9.77 0.66 27.80
C GLU A 497 9.15 2.03 27.53
N CYS A 498 8.01 2.03 26.89
CA CYS A 498 7.25 3.24 26.64
C CYS A 498 6.69 3.81 27.95
N PRO A 499 6.69 5.14 28.14
CA PRO A 499 6.12 5.78 29.33
C PRO A 499 4.66 5.40 29.55
N SER A 500 4.20 5.48 30.82
CA SER A 500 2.79 5.30 31.14
C SER A 500 1.93 6.41 30.50
N GLY A 501 0.81 6.01 29.90
CA GLY A 501 -0.10 6.94 29.23
C GLY A 501 0.10 7.05 27.71
N VAL A 502 1.11 6.37 27.15
CA VAL A 502 1.27 6.22 25.70
C VAL A 502 1.07 4.76 25.27
N PRO A 503 0.78 4.49 24.00
CA PRO A 503 0.66 3.13 23.50
C PRO A 503 1.96 2.33 23.72
N ALA A 504 1.82 0.99 23.77
CA ALA A 504 2.97 0.09 23.94
C ALA A 504 3.95 0.18 22.78
N LEU A 505 5.21 -0.20 23.02
CA LEU A 505 6.27 -0.28 22.03
C LEU A 505 5.80 -1.05 20.78
N SER A 506 5.95 -0.44 19.62
CA SER A 506 5.50 -0.98 18.32
C SER A 506 6.66 -1.43 17.44
N ALA A 507 7.78 -0.68 17.43
CA ALA A 507 8.89 -0.95 16.53
C ALA A 507 10.21 -0.34 17.02
N TYR A 508 11.31 -0.79 16.40
CA TYR A 508 12.61 -0.12 16.42
C TYR A 508 13.01 0.20 14.98
N GLU A 509 13.47 1.40 14.72
CA GLU A 509 14.18 1.77 13.50
C GLU A 509 15.68 1.79 13.79
N VAL A 510 16.42 0.91 13.16
CA VAL A 510 17.87 0.75 13.37
C VAL A 510 18.61 1.26 12.14
N THR A 511 19.55 2.17 12.35
CA THR A 511 20.42 2.73 11.30
C THR A 511 21.86 2.31 11.54
N ILE A 512 22.54 1.85 10.48
CA ILE A 512 23.94 1.38 10.51
C ILE A 512 24.74 2.03 9.37
N THR A 513 26.05 2.13 9.53
CA THR A 513 26.99 2.56 8.49
C THR A 513 28.14 1.56 8.36
N ASN A 514 28.72 1.45 7.16
CA ASN A 514 29.78 0.48 6.82
C ASN A 514 29.38 -1.00 7.04
N ALA A 515 28.07 -1.26 7.11
CA ALA A 515 27.46 -2.58 7.12
C ALA A 515 26.06 -2.50 6.51
N THR A 516 25.49 -3.63 6.09
CA THR A 516 24.12 -3.73 5.57
C THR A 516 23.36 -4.87 6.25
N PHE A 517 22.04 -4.73 6.31
CA PHE A 517 21.14 -5.83 6.65
C PHE A 517 21.12 -6.88 5.51
N ASP A 518 20.46 -7.99 5.71
CA ASP A 518 20.28 -9.09 4.74
C ASP A 518 19.57 -8.67 3.44
N ASP A 519 18.76 -7.60 3.50
CA ASP A 519 18.10 -6.96 2.33
C ASP A 519 18.96 -5.90 1.62
N GLY A 520 20.21 -5.69 2.07
CA GLY A 520 21.12 -4.69 1.53
C GLY A 520 20.88 -3.26 2.03
N SER A 521 19.89 -3.02 2.88
CA SER A 521 19.59 -1.70 3.45
C SER A 521 20.56 -1.30 4.58
N THR A 522 20.70 0.00 4.82
CA THR A 522 21.45 0.59 5.95
C THR A 522 20.54 1.10 7.06
N THR A 523 19.24 1.14 6.83
CA THR A 523 18.21 1.47 7.83
C THR A 523 17.07 0.48 7.70
N ARG A 524 16.66 -0.11 8.84
CA ARG A 524 15.59 -1.11 8.86
C ARG A 524 14.67 -0.94 10.05
N ASN A 525 13.38 -1.15 9.80
CA ASN A 525 12.35 -1.14 10.85
C ASN A 525 12.05 -2.57 11.33
N PHE A 526 12.12 -2.78 12.64
CA PHE A 526 11.83 -4.03 13.33
C PHE A 526 10.52 -3.90 14.11
N GLY A 527 9.39 -4.03 13.40
CA GLY A 527 8.05 -3.95 13.97
C GLY A 527 7.60 -5.20 14.70
N ARG A 528 6.49 -5.11 15.42
CA ARG A 528 5.81 -6.27 16.03
C ARG A 528 5.34 -7.24 14.95
N SER A 529 5.69 -8.48 15.07
CA SER A 529 5.04 -9.58 14.35
C SER A 529 3.86 -10.11 15.17
N ALA A 530 2.83 -10.69 14.51
CA ALA A 530 1.59 -11.13 15.15
C ALA A 530 1.85 -11.91 16.47
N GLY A 531 1.64 -11.23 17.61
CA GLY A 531 1.78 -11.81 18.95
C GLY A 531 3.19 -11.83 19.56
N ALA A 532 4.23 -11.34 18.86
CA ALA A 532 5.59 -11.25 19.36
C ALA A 532 6.05 -9.79 19.54
N PRO A 533 6.87 -9.47 20.55
CA PRO A 533 7.49 -8.16 20.67
C PRO A 533 8.44 -7.89 19.50
N PRO A 534 8.81 -6.60 19.23
CA PRO A 534 9.81 -6.27 18.23
C PRO A 534 11.14 -6.98 18.49
N ALA A 535 11.87 -7.36 17.42
CA ALA A 535 13.17 -8.00 17.55
C ALA A 535 14.17 -7.07 18.25
N LEU A 536 15.07 -7.67 19.06
CA LEU A 536 16.13 -6.97 19.79
C LEU A 536 17.52 -7.21 19.20
N ASN A 537 17.60 -7.89 18.07
CA ASN A 537 18.84 -8.14 17.35
C ASN A 537 18.59 -8.31 15.85
N ALA A 538 19.64 -8.14 15.06
CA ALA A 538 19.65 -8.42 13.63
C ALA A 538 21.04 -8.88 13.17
N GLN A 539 21.07 -9.68 12.12
CA GLN A 539 22.30 -10.01 11.41
C GLN A 539 22.64 -8.88 10.44
N ILE A 540 23.90 -8.46 10.41
CA ILE A 540 24.40 -7.45 9.49
C ILE A 540 25.69 -7.96 8.83
N THR A 541 25.87 -7.63 7.56
CA THR A 541 27.09 -7.94 6.79
C THR A 541 27.98 -6.70 6.72
N VAL A 542 29.23 -6.83 7.14
CA VAL A 542 30.20 -5.72 7.14
C VAL A 542 30.64 -5.41 5.71
N THR A 543 30.37 -4.21 5.24
CA THR A 543 30.69 -3.73 3.86
C THR A 543 31.84 -2.75 3.83
N GLY A 544 32.20 -2.16 4.97
CA GLY A 544 33.29 -1.18 5.07
C GLY A 544 34.70 -1.79 4.90
N LEU A 545 35.64 -0.94 4.55
CA LEU A 545 37.05 -1.32 4.43
C LEU A 545 37.70 -1.53 5.81
N PRO A 546 38.81 -2.30 5.92
CA PRO A 546 39.58 -2.39 7.15
C PRO A 546 39.98 -1.02 7.69
N ASN A 547 39.89 -0.85 9.01
CA ASN A 547 40.08 0.42 9.75
C ASN A 547 38.95 1.45 9.61
N ALA A 548 37.93 1.24 8.77
CA ALA A 548 36.70 2.03 8.82
C ALA A 548 35.92 1.70 10.09
N THR A 549 35.07 2.63 10.53
CA THR A 549 34.26 2.47 11.73
C THR A 549 32.81 2.11 11.36
N ILE A 550 32.29 0.99 11.86
CA ILE A 550 30.87 0.68 11.84
C ILE A 550 30.22 1.54 12.90
N THR A 551 29.16 2.25 12.56
CA THR A 551 28.31 2.92 13.54
C THR A 551 26.90 2.33 13.52
N ALA A 552 26.24 2.31 14.68
CA ALA A 552 24.87 1.89 14.80
C ALA A 552 24.11 2.69 15.87
N SER A 553 22.87 3.01 15.60
CA SER A 553 21.94 3.65 16.55
C SER A 553 20.51 3.23 16.24
N TYR A 554 19.59 3.42 17.18
CA TYR A 554 18.19 3.11 16.98
C TYR A 554 17.26 4.16 17.56
N VAL A 555 16.02 4.17 17.04
CA VAL A 555 14.87 4.92 17.54
C VAL A 555 13.82 3.91 17.95
N ALA A 556 13.18 4.10 19.08
CA ALA A 556 12.08 3.28 19.56
C ALA A 556 10.74 3.99 19.28
N TYR A 557 9.75 3.27 18.79
CA TYR A 557 8.41 3.81 18.49
C TYR A 557 7.40 3.27 19.50
N CYS A 558 6.68 4.18 20.18
CA CYS A 558 5.56 3.88 21.07
C CYS A 558 4.25 4.14 20.31
N GLY A 559 3.47 3.09 20.03
CA GLY A 559 2.37 3.19 19.07
C GLY A 559 2.86 3.40 17.64
N ASN A 560 2.07 4.10 16.82
CA ASN A 560 2.41 4.30 15.40
C ASN A 560 3.24 5.56 15.15
N ASP A 561 3.14 6.59 16.01
CA ASP A 561 3.63 7.94 15.67
C ASP A 561 4.57 8.56 16.71
N MET A 562 4.72 7.96 17.90
CA MET A 562 5.53 8.53 18.97
C MET A 562 6.94 7.94 19.00
N ALA A 563 7.88 8.64 18.39
CA ALA A 563 9.28 8.23 18.32
C ALA A 563 10.10 8.76 19.51
N SER A 564 11.00 7.93 20.03
CA SER A 564 12.04 8.40 20.95
C SER A 564 13.07 9.24 20.21
N PRO A 565 13.82 10.11 20.89
CA PRO A 565 15.10 10.57 20.36
C PRO A 565 16.00 9.38 20.03
N ARG A 566 16.97 9.59 19.15
CA ARG A 566 17.92 8.56 18.73
C ARG A 566 18.78 8.10 19.91
N SER A 567 19.03 6.77 20.02
CA SER A 567 19.92 6.20 21.02
C SER A 567 21.34 6.75 20.92
N PRO A 568 22.17 6.63 21.94
CA PRO A 568 23.62 6.80 21.81
C PRO A 568 24.14 5.91 20.68
N GLN A 569 25.16 6.39 19.97
CA GLN A 569 25.74 5.70 18.81
C GLN A 569 26.79 4.68 19.30
N MET A 570 26.74 3.47 18.76
CA MET A 570 27.79 2.47 18.88
C MET A 570 28.84 2.75 17.80
N GLU A 571 30.11 2.61 18.14
CA GLU A 571 31.25 2.70 17.22
C GLU A 571 32.15 1.47 17.37
N LYS A 572 32.46 0.81 16.25
CA LYS A 572 33.34 -0.35 16.23
C LYS A 572 34.21 -0.37 14.99
N GLN A 573 35.52 -0.45 15.17
CA GLN A 573 36.49 -0.48 14.07
C GLN A 573 36.46 -1.84 13.36
N ILE A 574 36.48 -1.83 12.02
CA ILE A 574 36.59 -3.02 11.18
C ILE A 574 38.02 -3.54 11.22
N GLN A 575 38.18 -4.80 11.56
CA GLN A 575 39.49 -5.44 11.64
C GLN A 575 39.95 -5.91 10.25
N ALA A 576 41.25 -5.89 10.03
CA ALA A 576 41.84 -6.54 8.86
C ALA A 576 41.66 -8.05 8.96
N PRO A 577 41.45 -8.77 7.84
CA PRO A 577 41.46 -10.23 7.86
C PRO A 577 42.77 -10.75 8.45
N ALA A 578 42.66 -11.75 9.30
CA ALA A 578 43.86 -12.39 9.85
C ALA A 578 44.74 -12.94 8.71
N THR A 579 45.97 -12.50 8.63
CA THR A 579 46.94 -13.07 7.70
C THR A 579 47.11 -14.54 8.03
N PRO A 580 46.96 -15.50 7.10
CA PRO A 580 47.18 -16.90 7.39
C PRO A 580 48.64 -17.08 7.84
N THR A 581 48.82 -17.59 9.05
CA THR A 581 50.16 -17.98 9.53
C THR A 581 50.67 -19.07 8.60
N PRO A 582 51.85 -18.91 7.98
CA PRO A 582 52.43 -19.97 7.18
C PRO A 582 52.61 -21.21 8.05
N PRO A 583 52.40 -22.45 7.54
CA PRO A 583 52.60 -23.67 8.30
C PRO A 583 54.05 -23.71 8.80
N ALA A 584 54.22 -24.00 10.07
CA ALA A 584 55.54 -24.22 10.67
C ALA A 584 56.24 -25.32 9.86
N GLY A 585 57.31 -24.96 9.18
CA GLY A 585 58.15 -25.93 8.47
C GLY A 585 58.64 -26.98 9.44
N GLU A 586 58.38 -28.26 9.15
CA GLU A 586 59.03 -29.40 9.75
C GLU A 586 60.54 -29.23 9.52
N GLY A 587 61.27 -29.07 10.60
CA GLY A 587 62.73 -29.11 10.61
C GLY A 587 63.18 -30.52 10.29
N ASP A 588 63.82 -30.70 9.14
CA ASP A 588 64.62 -31.87 8.87
C ASP A 588 66.02 -31.63 9.47
N GLY A 589 66.38 -32.62 10.30
CA GLY A 589 67.65 -32.65 11.03
C GLY A 589 68.84 -33.07 10.18
N ASP A 590 69.98 -32.76 10.72
CA ASP A 590 71.26 -33.44 10.62
C ASP A 590 71.94 -33.58 9.25
N ALA A 591 73.03 -32.85 9.08
CA ALA A 591 74.27 -33.43 8.56
C ALA A 591 75.46 -32.53 8.98
N GLU A 592 76.27 -33.09 9.88
CA GLU A 592 77.68 -32.78 10.15
C GLU A 592 78.52 -32.81 8.86
N GLY A 593 79.47 -31.93 8.75
CA GLY A 593 80.47 -31.98 7.69
C GLY A 593 81.54 -30.91 7.76
N SER A 594 82.50 -31.11 8.65
CA SER A 594 83.95 -30.79 8.56
C SER A 594 84.44 -29.61 7.73
N ALA A 595 85.05 -28.65 8.36
CA ALA A 595 86.05 -27.79 7.76
C ALA A 595 87.24 -28.59 7.18
N PRO A 596 87.99 -28.05 6.18
CA PRO A 596 89.42 -27.77 6.53
C PRO A 596 89.89 -26.40 5.98
N THR A 597 90.72 -25.82 6.79
CA THR A 597 91.86 -24.95 6.59
C THR A 597 92.44 -24.84 5.15
N GLY A 598 92.75 -23.63 4.73
CA GLY A 598 93.52 -23.21 3.60
C GLY A 598 93.47 -21.70 3.40
#